data_9075c1bd87a07f6a380f19ca0a722199
#
_entry.id   9075c1bd87a07f6a380f19ca0a722199
#
_cell.length_a   1.000
_cell.length_b   1.000
_cell.length_c   1.000
_cell.angle_alpha   90.00
_cell.angle_beta   90.00
_cell.angle_gamma   90.00
#
_symmetry.space_group_name_H-M   'P 1'
#
loop_
_entity.id
_entity.type
_entity.pdbx_description
1 polymer ?
#
loop_
_entity_poly.entity_id
_entity_poly.type
_entity_poly.pdbx_seq_one_letter_code
_entity_poly.pdbx_strand_id
1 'polypeptide(L)'
;MYIENSALHQSDRSKKTAQHCFTSFPLQTHKATTFASRLSQRLLNCSHTNKIMNAQESVKIRFLSHRLLKQLQLSSESVTASIEHLLRSRRTAQVWNAPKAVITPPDGRYMMATLAAADNPQILAVKSLMLNPANTARGLKSIYALVTLLDSDTGIPLAVLDGGWVTAIRTAGLSAVAAKRLANADAAIAAFIGCGVQAQSHLNNFADLFPLKEIRAFGRGAENRDALCRSAENLGLAAIASKTAQEAVQNADLVITSVSLSPALKPFLDARWLKPGAFVTMTDLAAPWFAESMPVFDRIIIDDREQEAQMQKPLVRPDLVSGDLTALVNEEITGRSTATERTAFIFRGLALGDLAIAALAFQHACADGQGTLVDL
;
A
#
# COMPACT_ATOMS: atom_id res chain seq x y z
N MET A 1 -4.92 13.28 -57.29
CA MET A 1 -4.82 14.34 -58.33
C MET A 1 -4.03 15.47 -57.67
N TYR A 2 -2.78 15.58 -58.10
CA TYR A 2 -1.81 16.71 -58.01
C TYR A 2 -1.54 17.27 -56.58
N ILE A 3 -0.30 17.07 -55.92
CA ILE A 3 1.10 17.48 -56.29
C ILE A 3 1.21 19.04 -56.41
N GLU A 4 2.02 19.71 -55.62
CA GLU A 4 3.41 20.03 -55.50
C GLU A 4 3.58 21.27 -54.61
N ASN A 5 4.50 21.33 -53.70
CA ASN A 5 5.92 21.71 -53.76
C ASN A 5 6.26 23.19 -53.60
N SER A 6 7.21 23.40 -52.79
CA SER A 6 8.39 24.30 -52.80
C SER A 6 8.32 25.49 -51.84
N ALA A 7 9.31 25.93 -51.14
CA ALA A 7 10.74 25.68 -50.91
C ALA A 7 11.30 26.91 -50.14
N LEU A 8 12.20 26.64 -49.23
CA LEU A 8 13.37 27.43 -48.83
C LEU A 8 13.33 28.99 -48.77
N HIS A 9 13.67 29.55 -47.60
CA HIS A 9 14.78 30.50 -47.54
C HIS A 9 15.43 30.57 -46.14
N GLN A 10 16.78 30.48 -46.14
CA GLN A 10 17.71 30.75 -45.06
C GLN A 10 17.97 32.25 -44.92
N SER A 11 18.27 32.73 -43.69
CA SER A 11 19.32 33.70 -43.35
C SER A 11 19.41 33.89 -41.84
N ASP A 12 20.36 33.67 -41.27
CA ASP A 12 21.71 33.83 -40.73
C ASP A 12 21.90 35.18 -39.94
N ARG A 13 22.62 35.04 -38.78
CA ARG A 13 23.31 36.04 -37.92
C ARG A 13 22.42 36.86 -36.96
N SER A 14 22.72 36.90 -35.63
CA SER A 14 24.02 37.19 -35.02
C SER A 14 24.00 37.00 -33.50
N LYS A 15 25.15 36.68 -32.94
CA LYS A 15 25.51 36.51 -31.53
C LYS A 15 25.23 37.75 -30.67
N LYS A 16 24.74 37.59 -29.44
CA LYS A 16 25.23 38.38 -28.28
C LYS A 16 25.14 37.55 -27.00
N THR A 17 26.28 37.41 -26.38
CA THR A 17 26.64 36.86 -25.08
C THR A 17 25.93 37.62 -23.93
N ALA A 18 25.34 36.89 -22.97
CA ALA A 18 25.16 37.37 -21.61
C ALA A 18 25.42 36.22 -20.66
N GLN A 19 26.56 36.26 -19.99
CA GLN A 19 26.88 35.44 -18.81
C GLN A 19 25.97 35.84 -17.63
N HIS A 20 25.25 34.90 -17.07
CA HIS A 20 24.79 35.01 -15.70
C HIS A 20 25.18 33.74 -14.94
N CYS A 21 25.94 33.95 -13.90
CA CYS A 21 26.31 33.00 -12.85
C CYS A 21 25.12 32.27 -12.31
N PHE A 22 25.07 30.94 -12.44
CA PHE A 22 24.28 30.06 -11.61
C PHE A 22 25.24 29.28 -10.73
N THR A 23 25.20 29.62 -9.45
CA THR A 23 25.82 28.83 -8.39
C THR A 23 25.09 27.50 -8.27
N SER A 24 25.76 26.43 -8.64
CA SER A 24 25.30 25.04 -8.50
C SER A 24 25.37 24.61 -7.06
N PHE A 25 24.20 24.29 -6.46
CA PHE A 25 24.11 23.45 -5.28
C PHE A 25 24.26 21.99 -5.71
N PRO A 26 25.08 21.17 -5.03
CA PRO A 26 25.21 19.76 -5.39
C PRO A 26 24.00 18.98 -4.85
N LEU A 27 23.21 18.40 -5.73
CA LEU A 27 22.21 17.37 -5.42
C LEU A 27 22.90 16.14 -4.83
N GLN A 28 22.54 15.77 -3.62
CA GLN A 28 22.96 14.51 -2.98
C GLN A 28 22.26 13.30 -3.63
N THR A 29 22.74 12.88 -4.81
CA THR A 29 22.24 11.69 -5.51
C THR A 29 23.01 10.40 -5.22
N HIS A 30 24.01 10.42 -4.32
CA HIS A 30 24.91 9.26 -4.10
C HIS A 30 24.46 8.23 -3.06
N LYS A 31 23.41 8.49 -2.25
CA LYS A 31 22.98 7.49 -1.23
C LYS A 31 21.94 6.49 -1.71
N ALA A 32 21.08 6.86 -2.64
CA ALA A 32 20.02 5.96 -3.13
C ALA A 32 20.54 4.84 -4.06
N THR A 33 21.52 5.15 -4.91
CA THR A 33 22.14 4.17 -5.84
C THR A 33 22.97 3.11 -5.11
N THR A 34 23.59 3.46 -3.98
CA THR A 34 24.42 2.52 -3.21
C THR A 34 23.59 1.52 -2.39
N PHE A 35 22.38 1.91 -1.98
CA PHE A 35 21.49 1.02 -1.21
C PHE A 35 20.84 -0.01 -2.14
N ALA A 36 20.30 0.41 -3.29
CA ALA A 36 19.72 -0.48 -4.29
C ALA A 36 20.74 -1.49 -4.86
N SER A 37 22.00 -1.08 -5.11
CA SER A 37 23.06 -1.98 -5.60
C SER A 37 23.54 -2.96 -4.53
N ARG A 38 23.59 -2.57 -3.26
CA ARG A 38 23.92 -3.47 -2.15
C ARG A 38 22.79 -4.46 -1.85
N LEU A 39 21.53 -4.03 -2.02
CA LEU A 39 20.37 -4.93 -1.92
C LEU A 39 20.40 -5.96 -3.06
N SER A 40 20.59 -5.53 -4.31
CA SER A 40 20.70 -6.45 -5.46
C SER A 40 21.83 -7.47 -5.32
N GLN A 41 23.01 -7.08 -4.84
CA GLN A 41 24.12 -8.03 -4.62
C GLN A 41 23.89 -8.99 -3.46
N ARG A 42 23.18 -8.56 -2.39
CA ARG A 42 22.77 -9.45 -1.30
C ARG A 42 21.62 -10.38 -1.72
N LEU A 43 20.76 -9.94 -2.63
CA LEU A 43 19.66 -10.73 -3.22
C LEU A 43 20.19 -11.91 -4.06
N LEU A 44 21.24 -11.70 -4.84
CA LEU A 44 21.92 -12.74 -5.61
C LEU A 44 22.49 -13.86 -4.70
N ASN A 45 22.92 -13.53 -3.49
CA ASN A 45 23.47 -14.51 -2.56
C ASN A 45 22.38 -15.36 -1.87
N CYS A 46 21.15 -14.85 -1.70
CA CYS A 46 20.08 -15.63 -1.09
C CYS A 46 19.43 -16.61 -2.09
N SER A 47 19.35 -16.23 -3.39
CA SER A 47 18.91 -17.13 -4.46
C SER A 47 20.01 -18.11 -4.90
N HIS A 48 21.30 -17.80 -4.66
CA HIS A 48 22.42 -18.67 -5.04
C HIS A 48 22.77 -19.73 -4.00
N THR A 49 22.26 -19.68 -2.78
CA THR A 49 22.39 -20.78 -1.81
C THR A 49 21.59 -22.03 -2.19
N ASN A 50 20.69 -21.94 -3.17
CA ASN A 50 20.02 -23.10 -3.79
C ASN A 50 20.73 -23.61 -5.07
N LYS A 51 22.00 -23.28 -5.28
CA LYS A 51 22.77 -23.82 -6.40
C LYS A 51 22.92 -25.33 -6.26
N ILE A 52 22.30 -26.07 -7.17
CA ILE A 52 22.49 -27.51 -7.43
C ILE A 52 22.40 -28.31 -6.14
N MET A 53 21.18 -28.50 -5.65
CA MET A 53 20.94 -29.52 -4.60
C MET A 53 21.35 -30.87 -5.16
N ASN A 54 22.30 -31.51 -4.49
CA ASN A 54 22.48 -32.96 -4.63
C ASN A 54 21.13 -33.62 -4.33
N ALA A 55 20.75 -34.62 -5.09
CA ALA A 55 19.45 -35.32 -5.02
C ALA A 55 19.08 -35.91 -3.62
N GLN A 56 19.84 -35.61 -2.58
CA GLN A 56 19.72 -36.10 -1.20
C GLN A 56 19.47 -35.00 -0.15
N GLU A 57 19.51 -33.69 -0.49
CA GLU A 57 19.17 -32.63 0.49
C GLU A 57 17.70 -32.37 0.52
N SER A 58 17.10 -32.45 1.73
CA SER A 58 15.69 -32.09 1.94
C SER A 58 15.45 -30.59 1.69
N VAL A 59 14.35 -30.25 1.02
CA VAL A 59 13.92 -28.85 0.86
C VAL A 59 13.62 -28.27 2.23
N LYS A 60 14.20 -27.11 2.56
CA LYS A 60 13.94 -26.42 3.82
C LYS A 60 13.09 -25.17 3.59
N ILE A 61 12.01 -25.08 4.34
CA ILE A 61 11.09 -23.95 4.36
C ILE A 61 11.38 -23.08 5.57
N ARG A 62 11.42 -21.76 5.39
CA ARG A 62 11.60 -20.80 6.48
C ARG A 62 10.24 -20.38 7.04
N PHE A 63 10.01 -20.65 8.32
CA PHE A 63 8.81 -20.17 9.03
C PHE A 63 9.09 -18.83 9.72
N LEU A 64 8.29 -17.79 9.36
CA LEU A 64 8.38 -16.43 9.90
C LEU A 64 7.14 -16.13 10.74
N SER A 65 7.25 -16.29 12.04
CA SER A 65 6.15 -16.05 12.98
C SER A 65 5.81 -14.55 13.08
N HIS A 66 4.60 -14.24 13.53
CA HIS A 66 4.16 -12.87 13.82
C HIS A 66 5.14 -12.10 14.73
N ARG A 67 5.65 -12.78 15.76
CA ARG A 67 6.61 -12.19 16.71
C ARG A 67 7.89 -11.77 16.01
N LEU A 68 8.43 -12.64 15.16
CA LEU A 68 9.67 -12.37 14.42
C LEU A 68 9.45 -11.25 13.39
N LEU A 69 8.36 -11.30 12.62
CA LEU A 69 8.04 -10.30 11.63
C LEU A 69 7.94 -8.89 12.23
N LYS A 70 7.41 -8.75 13.46
CA LYS A 70 7.41 -7.47 14.18
C LYS A 70 8.82 -6.96 14.53
N GLN A 71 9.77 -7.84 14.71
CA GLN A 71 11.16 -7.49 15.06
C GLN A 71 11.98 -7.03 13.85
N LEU A 72 11.54 -7.32 12.62
CA LEU A 72 12.25 -6.91 11.40
C LEU A 72 12.30 -5.38 11.20
N GLN A 73 11.42 -4.62 11.86
CA GLN A 73 11.38 -3.16 11.82
C GLN A 73 11.54 -2.58 10.40
N LEU A 74 10.73 -3.08 9.45
CA LEU A 74 10.75 -2.59 8.07
C LEU A 74 10.42 -1.08 8.06
N SER A 75 11.29 -0.27 7.46
CA SER A 75 11.04 1.16 7.34
C SER A 75 9.91 1.45 6.36
N SER A 76 9.17 2.54 6.56
CA SER A 76 8.11 2.98 5.64
C SER A 76 8.65 3.25 4.24
N GLU A 77 9.91 3.69 4.12
CA GLU A 77 10.59 3.86 2.84
C GLU A 77 10.79 2.51 2.12
N SER A 78 11.32 1.48 2.81
CA SER A 78 11.53 0.16 2.20
C SER A 78 10.21 -0.51 1.80
N VAL A 79 9.16 -0.36 2.61
CA VAL A 79 7.81 -0.84 2.33
C VAL A 79 7.24 -0.17 1.06
N THR A 80 7.26 1.16 0.99
CA THR A 80 6.76 1.89 -0.18
C THR A 80 7.58 1.60 -1.42
N ALA A 81 8.91 1.58 -1.33
CA ALA A 81 9.80 1.29 -2.45
C ALA A 81 9.57 -0.12 -3.02
N SER A 82 9.37 -1.14 -2.16
CA SER A 82 9.10 -2.51 -2.61
C SER A 82 7.76 -2.60 -3.38
N ILE A 83 6.71 -1.93 -2.89
CA ILE A 83 5.41 -1.89 -3.56
C ILE A 83 5.51 -1.12 -4.90
N GLU A 84 6.15 0.05 -4.90
CA GLU A 84 6.34 0.86 -6.11
C GLU A 84 7.14 0.11 -7.18
N HIS A 85 8.17 -0.64 -6.79
CA HIS A 85 8.95 -1.47 -7.69
C HIS A 85 8.07 -2.47 -8.46
N LEU A 86 7.22 -3.22 -7.75
CA LEU A 86 6.32 -4.19 -8.40
C LEU A 86 5.25 -3.52 -9.28
N LEU A 87 4.71 -2.37 -8.84
CA LEU A 87 3.74 -1.61 -9.65
C LEU A 87 4.35 -1.10 -10.96
N ARG A 88 5.61 -0.66 -10.94
CA ARG A 88 6.34 -0.28 -12.16
C ARG A 88 6.62 -1.49 -13.05
N SER A 89 7.05 -2.60 -12.46
CA SER A 89 7.37 -3.84 -13.19
C SER A 89 6.14 -4.48 -13.87
N ARG A 90 4.92 -4.14 -13.48
CA ARG A 90 3.70 -4.56 -14.23
C ARG A 90 3.74 -4.12 -15.69
N ARG A 91 4.34 -2.97 -16.00
CA ARG A 91 4.43 -2.45 -17.38
C ARG A 91 5.46 -3.17 -18.25
N THR A 92 6.39 -3.88 -17.62
CA THR A 92 7.43 -4.66 -18.32
C THR A 92 7.08 -6.15 -18.44
N ALA A 93 5.86 -6.55 -18.10
CA ALA A 93 5.40 -7.93 -18.08
C ALA A 93 6.28 -8.89 -17.24
N GLN A 94 6.86 -8.39 -16.16
CA GLN A 94 7.67 -9.15 -15.21
C GLN A 94 6.94 -9.38 -13.87
N VAL A 95 5.67 -9.04 -13.80
CA VAL A 95 4.84 -9.18 -12.60
C VAL A 95 3.42 -9.57 -13.02
N TRP A 96 2.90 -10.58 -12.38
CA TRP A 96 1.56 -11.14 -12.63
C TRP A 96 0.76 -11.25 -11.35
N ASN A 97 -0.53 -11.05 -11.43
CA ASN A 97 -1.47 -11.35 -10.35
C ASN A 97 -2.76 -11.94 -10.91
N ALA A 98 -3.34 -12.87 -10.19
CA ALA A 98 -4.62 -13.46 -10.52
C ALA A 98 -5.77 -12.72 -9.80
N PRO A 99 -7.00 -12.78 -10.32
CA PRO A 99 -8.20 -12.43 -9.59
C PRO A 99 -8.30 -13.20 -8.27
N LYS A 100 -8.91 -12.58 -7.25
CA LYS A 100 -9.10 -13.23 -5.96
C LYS A 100 -10.07 -14.41 -6.07
N ALA A 101 -9.66 -15.59 -5.58
CA ALA A 101 -10.59 -16.69 -5.36
C ALA A 101 -11.31 -16.47 -4.03
N VAL A 102 -12.65 -16.46 -4.06
CA VAL A 102 -13.48 -16.15 -2.88
C VAL A 102 -14.56 -17.20 -2.70
N ILE A 103 -14.75 -17.63 -1.44
CA ILE A 103 -15.86 -18.49 -1.01
C ILE A 103 -16.58 -17.77 0.14
N THR A 104 -17.90 -17.59 0.00
CA THR A 104 -18.74 -16.93 1.01
C THR A 104 -19.88 -17.83 1.41
N PRO A 105 -19.73 -18.65 2.47
CA PRO A 105 -20.81 -19.45 3.03
C PRO A 105 -21.94 -18.59 3.61
N PRO A 106 -23.18 -19.14 3.72
CA PRO A 106 -24.33 -18.39 4.24
C PRO A 106 -24.21 -17.93 5.70
N ASP A 107 -23.31 -18.54 6.47
CA ASP A 107 -23.07 -18.23 7.90
C ASP A 107 -22.20 -16.96 8.11
N GLY A 108 -21.87 -16.25 7.06
CA GLY A 108 -21.08 -15.01 7.09
C GLY A 108 -19.57 -15.22 7.16
N ARG A 109 -19.07 -16.46 7.08
CA ARG A 109 -17.65 -16.70 6.87
C ARG A 109 -17.25 -16.19 5.50
N TYR A 110 -16.00 -15.73 5.39
CA TYR A 110 -15.41 -15.28 4.14
C TYR A 110 -14.02 -15.89 4.02
N MET A 111 -13.80 -16.67 2.99
CA MET A 111 -12.52 -17.30 2.67
C MET A 111 -11.98 -16.70 1.38
N MET A 112 -10.69 -16.39 1.34
CA MET A 112 -10.07 -15.76 0.17
C MET A 112 -8.65 -16.28 -0.04
N ALA A 113 -8.29 -16.50 -1.31
CA ALA A 113 -6.92 -16.66 -1.73
C ALA A 113 -6.53 -15.58 -2.74
N THR A 114 -5.29 -15.08 -2.61
CA THR A 114 -4.66 -14.17 -3.59
C THR A 114 -3.39 -14.80 -4.11
N LEU A 115 -3.09 -14.56 -5.39
CA LEU A 115 -1.92 -15.10 -6.08
C LEU A 115 -1.23 -13.98 -6.85
N ALA A 116 0.08 -13.83 -6.64
CA ALA A 116 0.92 -12.93 -7.41
C ALA A 116 2.32 -13.51 -7.57
N ALA A 117 2.97 -13.23 -8.69
CA ALA A 117 4.33 -13.65 -8.98
C ALA A 117 5.12 -12.52 -9.63
N ALA A 118 6.43 -12.54 -9.47
CA ALA A 118 7.36 -11.65 -10.13
C ALA A 118 8.66 -12.38 -10.50
N ASP A 119 9.36 -11.85 -11.51
CA ASP A 119 10.71 -12.27 -11.85
C ASP A 119 11.77 -11.54 -11.02
N ASN A 120 11.41 -10.35 -10.52
CA ASN A 120 12.28 -9.58 -9.63
C ASN A 120 11.43 -8.89 -8.53
N PRO A 121 11.45 -9.39 -7.28
CA PRO A 121 12.16 -10.61 -6.85
C PRO A 121 11.54 -11.87 -7.48
N GLN A 122 12.35 -12.91 -7.70
CA GLN A 122 11.93 -14.19 -8.29
C GLN A 122 11.11 -15.00 -7.26
N ILE A 123 9.89 -14.55 -7.03
CA ILE A 123 8.99 -15.08 -5.98
C ILE A 123 7.56 -15.14 -6.49
N LEU A 124 6.90 -16.26 -6.17
CA LEU A 124 5.46 -16.43 -6.21
C LEU A 124 4.93 -16.40 -4.78
N ALA A 125 3.91 -15.58 -4.53
CA ALA A 125 3.25 -15.48 -3.24
C ALA A 125 1.78 -15.89 -3.31
N VAL A 126 1.37 -16.79 -2.41
CA VAL A 126 -0.03 -17.17 -2.20
C VAL A 126 -0.43 -16.77 -0.79
N LYS A 127 -1.39 -15.88 -0.66
CA LYS A 127 -2.02 -15.61 0.63
C LYS A 127 -3.37 -16.30 0.71
N SER A 128 -3.60 -17.06 1.77
CA SER A 128 -4.89 -17.60 2.15
C SER A 128 -5.36 -16.96 3.45
N LEU A 129 -6.62 -16.59 3.53
CA LEU A 129 -7.23 -16.06 4.74
C LEU A 129 -8.66 -16.57 4.93
N MET A 130 -9.07 -16.58 6.18
CA MET A 130 -10.46 -16.78 6.57
C MET A 130 -10.87 -15.72 7.58
N LEU A 131 -11.98 -15.03 7.29
CA LEU A 131 -12.74 -14.23 8.25
C LEU A 131 -13.89 -15.07 8.79
N ASN A 132 -14.02 -15.11 10.10
CA ASN A 132 -15.17 -15.71 10.79
C ASN A 132 -15.70 -14.74 11.84
N PRO A 133 -16.89 -14.14 11.63
CA PRO A 133 -17.49 -13.21 12.60
C PRO A 133 -17.74 -13.85 13.97
N ALA A 134 -18.01 -15.16 14.03
CA ALA A 134 -18.28 -15.89 15.29
C ALA A 134 -17.01 -16.09 16.16
N ASN A 135 -15.81 -15.85 15.63
CA ASN A 135 -14.56 -16.03 16.38
C ASN A 135 -14.46 -15.07 17.57
N THR A 136 -15.00 -13.87 17.47
CA THR A 136 -14.97 -12.88 18.56
C THR A 136 -15.66 -13.42 19.82
N ALA A 137 -16.80 -14.10 19.67
CA ALA A 137 -17.51 -14.74 20.78
C ALA A 137 -16.73 -15.93 21.40
N ARG A 138 -15.72 -16.45 20.68
CA ARG A 138 -14.83 -17.53 21.13
C ARG A 138 -13.51 -17.02 21.70
N GLY A 139 -13.34 -15.70 21.83
CA GLY A 139 -12.05 -15.10 22.23
C GLY A 139 -10.94 -15.21 21.19
N LEU A 140 -11.28 -15.50 19.92
CA LEU A 140 -10.35 -15.64 18.82
C LEU A 140 -10.33 -14.39 17.93
N LYS A 141 -9.24 -14.20 17.18
CA LYS A 141 -9.20 -13.16 16.14
C LYS A 141 -10.24 -13.45 15.07
N SER A 142 -10.94 -12.44 14.59
CA SER A 142 -11.92 -12.58 13.50
C SER A 142 -11.29 -13.01 12.17
N ILE A 143 -10.00 -12.73 11.96
CA ILE A 143 -9.27 -13.08 10.74
C ILE A 143 -7.97 -13.82 11.09
N TYR A 144 -7.73 -14.94 10.41
CA TYR A 144 -6.45 -15.63 10.35
C TYR A 144 -6.01 -15.73 8.88
N ALA A 145 -4.71 -15.59 8.64
CA ALA A 145 -4.13 -15.65 7.31
C ALA A 145 -2.70 -16.21 7.35
N LEU A 146 -2.32 -16.88 6.27
CA LEU A 146 -0.95 -17.27 5.98
C LEU A 146 -0.54 -16.77 4.60
N VAL A 147 0.75 -16.50 4.41
CA VAL A 147 1.37 -16.30 3.10
C VAL A 147 2.41 -17.39 2.91
N THR A 148 2.33 -18.09 1.79
CA THR A 148 3.37 -19.01 1.32
C THR A 148 4.15 -18.35 0.20
N LEU A 149 5.48 -18.49 0.23
CA LEU A 149 6.39 -18.06 -0.83
C LEU A 149 7.02 -19.27 -1.50
N LEU A 150 7.03 -19.23 -2.82
CA LEU A 150 7.73 -20.19 -3.66
C LEU A 150 8.68 -19.42 -4.60
N ASP A 151 9.74 -20.05 -5.01
CA ASP A 151 10.58 -19.57 -6.11
C ASP A 151 9.75 -19.58 -7.40
N SER A 152 9.70 -18.46 -8.13
CA SER A 152 8.79 -18.34 -9.30
C SER A 152 9.30 -19.04 -10.54
N ASP A 153 10.57 -19.46 -10.58
CA ASP A 153 11.15 -20.21 -11.69
C ASP A 153 11.04 -21.73 -11.46
N THR A 154 11.41 -22.19 -10.25
CA THR A 154 11.52 -23.61 -9.95
C THR A 154 10.32 -24.19 -9.23
N GLY A 155 9.49 -23.35 -8.61
CA GLY A 155 8.37 -23.79 -7.76
C GLY A 155 8.80 -24.27 -6.36
N ILE A 156 10.09 -24.19 -6.01
CA ILE A 156 10.58 -24.64 -4.69
C ILE A 156 9.97 -23.78 -3.58
N PRO A 157 9.36 -24.39 -2.55
CA PRO A 157 8.86 -23.65 -1.40
C PRO A 157 9.99 -22.96 -0.63
N LEU A 158 9.81 -21.66 -0.33
CA LEU A 158 10.80 -20.81 0.32
C LEU A 158 10.44 -20.49 1.77
N ALA A 159 9.18 -20.05 1.99
CA ALA A 159 8.77 -19.60 3.31
C ALA A 159 7.26 -19.69 3.54
N VAL A 160 6.90 -19.69 4.85
CA VAL A 160 5.54 -19.45 5.34
C VAL A 160 5.58 -18.32 6.35
N LEU A 161 4.70 -17.32 6.18
CA LEU A 161 4.63 -16.11 6.98
C LEU A 161 3.24 -15.91 7.61
N ASP A 162 3.20 -15.19 8.75
CA ASP A 162 1.93 -14.67 9.29
C ASP A 162 1.29 -13.68 8.31
N GLY A 163 0.19 -14.09 7.67
CA GLY A 163 -0.52 -13.30 6.67
C GLY A 163 -1.28 -12.11 7.27
N GLY A 164 -1.56 -12.14 8.58
CA GLY A 164 -2.17 -11.02 9.29
C GLY A 164 -1.23 -9.83 9.35
N TRP A 165 0.03 -10.06 9.72
CA TRP A 165 1.08 -9.04 9.70
C TRP A 165 1.34 -8.51 8.29
N VAL A 166 1.51 -9.40 7.30
CA VAL A 166 1.69 -8.99 5.89
C VAL A 166 0.55 -8.09 5.44
N THR A 167 -0.70 -8.49 5.74
CA THR A 167 -1.89 -7.70 5.37
C THR A 167 -1.90 -6.31 6.04
N ALA A 168 -1.50 -6.21 7.30
CA ALA A 168 -1.44 -4.93 8.01
C ALA A 168 -0.42 -3.98 7.35
N ILE A 169 0.80 -4.46 7.12
CA ILE A 169 1.89 -3.64 6.56
C ILE A 169 1.63 -3.26 5.10
N ARG A 170 1.20 -4.22 4.23
CA ARG A 170 0.96 -3.93 2.82
C ARG A 170 -0.22 -2.98 2.60
N THR A 171 -1.22 -3.02 3.47
CA THR A 171 -2.39 -2.13 3.34
C THR A 171 -1.99 -0.69 3.64
N ALA A 172 -1.26 -0.45 4.72
CA ALA A 172 -0.70 0.86 5.02
C ALA A 172 0.33 1.30 3.96
N GLY A 173 1.14 0.37 3.44
CA GLY A 173 2.10 0.63 2.37
C GLY A 173 1.44 1.08 1.06
N LEU A 174 0.35 0.44 0.61
CA LEU A 174 -0.42 0.87 -0.57
C LEU A 174 -1.00 2.28 -0.37
N SER A 175 -1.56 2.54 0.81
CA SER A 175 -2.05 3.88 1.17
C SER A 175 -0.94 4.92 1.16
N ALA A 176 0.25 4.56 1.65
CA ALA A 176 1.42 5.43 1.67
C ALA A 176 1.93 5.75 0.25
N VAL A 177 1.98 4.77 -0.65
CA VAL A 177 2.33 4.96 -2.08
C VAL A 177 1.37 5.94 -2.76
N ALA A 178 0.07 5.81 -2.49
CA ALA A 178 -0.94 6.75 -2.98
C ALA A 178 -0.79 8.14 -2.34
N ALA A 179 -0.61 8.19 -1.01
CA ALA A 179 -0.49 9.44 -0.25
C ALA A 179 0.70 10.29 -0.69
N LYS A 180 1.85 9.69 -1.00
CA LYS A 180 3.04 10.39 -1.55
C LYS A 180 2.74 11.21 -2.80
N ARG A 181 1.68 10.88 -3.54
CA ARG A 181 1.29 11.53 -4.81
C ARG A 181 -0.01 12.33 -4.71
N LEU A 182 -0.82 12.02 -3.72
CA LEU A 182 -2.18 12.56 -3.59
C LEU A 182 -2.39 13.46 -2.37
N ALA A 183 -1.53 13.38 -1.34
CA ALA A 183 -1.60 14.25 -0.17
C ALA A 183 -0.74 15.51 -0.35
N ASN A 184 -1.02 16.54 0.42
CA ASN A 184 -0.11 17.67 0.59
C ASN A 184 1.09 17.23 1.43
N ALA A 185 2.31 17.63 1.03
CA ALA A 185 3.54 17.21 1.70
C ALA A 185 3.68 17.77 3.14
N ASP A 186 2.98 18.85 3.45
CA ASP A 186 2.95 19.52 4.76
C ASP A 186 1.80 19.05 5.66
N ALA A 187 1.14 17.92 5.31
CA ALA A 187 0.05 17.37 6.08
C ALA A 187 0.44 17.14 7.55
N ALA A 188 -0.29 17.77 8.47
CA ALA A 188 0.03 17.81 9.88
C ALA A 188 -1.01 17.14 10.80
N ILE A 189 -2.25 16.98 10.33
CA ILE A 189 -3.36 16.41 11.11
C ILE A 189 -3.90 15.17 10.39
N ALA A 190 -3.88 14.01 11.08
CA ALA A 190 -4.43 12.77 10.57
C ALA A 190 -5.67 12.32 11.36
N ALA A 191 -6.78 12.03 10.68
CA ALA A 191 -7.99 11.47 11.28
C ALA A 191 -8.10 9.97 10.99
N PHE A 192 -8.43 9.20 12.02
CA PHE A 192 -8.63 7.76 11.95
C PHE A 192 -10.07 7.39 12.28
N ILE A 193 -10.78 6.84 11.31
CA ILE A 193 -12.14 6.33 11.46
C ILE A 193 -12.09 4.81 11.47
N GLY A 194 -12.26 4.22 12.67
CA GLY A 194 -11.87 2.86 12.97
C GLY A 194 -10.42 2.80 13.46
N CYS A 195 -10.24 2.27 14.69
CA CYS A 195 -8.99 2.35 15.45
C CYS A 195 -8.34 0.96 15.64
N GLY A 196 -8.55 0.03 14.70
CA GLY A 196 -8.02 -1.33 14.75
C GLY A 196 -6.59 -1.45 14.24
N VAL A 197 -6.21 -2.68 13.86
CA VAL A 197 -4.86 -3.02 13.35
C VAL A 197 -4.46 -2.15 12.16
N GLN A 198 -5.40 -1.83 11.25
CA GLN A 198 -5.11 -0.99 10.09
C GLN A 198 -4.77 0.44 10.50
N ALA A 199 -5.49 1.01 11.46
CA ALA A 199 -5.19 2.34 11.97
C ALA A 199 -3.79 2.42 12.58
N GLN A 200 -3.37 1.41 13.37
CA GLN A 200 -2.02 1.34 13.94
C GLN A 200 -0.94 1.28 12.86
N SER A 201 -1.14 0.46 11.82
CA SER A 201 -0.18 0.34 10.73
C SER A 201 -0.07 1.63 9.89
N HIS A 202 -1.20 2.31 9.65
CA HIS A 202 -1.20 3.58 8.94
C HIS A 202 -0.59 4.70 9.78
N LEU A 203 -0.83 4.72 11.10
CA LEU A 203 -0.22 5.70 12.00
C LEU A 203 1.31 5.67 11.90
N ASN A 204 1.90 4.48 12.01
CA ASN A 204 3.35 4.32 11.91
C ASN A 204 3.89 4.78 10.55
N ASN A 205 3.25 4.35 9.45
CA ASN A 205 3.68 4.72 8.10
C ASN A 205 3.55 6.24 7.83
N PHE A 206 2.44 6.83 8.26
CA PHE A 206 2.16 8.23 7.95
C PHE A 206 2.95 9.18 8.86
N ALA A 207 3.26 8.78 10.09
CA ALA A 207 4.15 9.54 10.97
C ALA A 207 5.60 9.61 10.44
N ASP A 208 6.04 8.56 9.72
CA ASP A 208 7.36 8.58 9.06
C ASP A 208 7.38 9.43 7.79
N LEU A 209 6.25 9.53 7.07
CA LEU A 209 6.17 10.15 5.75
C LEU A 209 5.76 11.62 5.76
N PHE A 210 5.02 12.05 6.78
CA PHE A 210 4.45 13.39 6.87
C PHE A 210 4.84 14.05 8.19
N PRO A 211 4.96 15.39 8.24
CA PRO A 211 5.28 16.13 9.46
C PRO A 211 4.06 16.21 10.40
N LEU A 212 3.52 15.04 10.78
CA LEU A 212 2.34 14.94 11.62
C LEU A 212 2.60 15.60 12.98
N LYS A 213 1.59 16.29 13.50
CA LYS A 213 1.56 16.93 14.82
C LYS A 213 0.42 16.41 15.68
N GLU A 214 -0.67 16.01 15.04
CA GLU A 214 -1.91 15.64 15.73
C GLU A 214 -2.58 14.46 15.03
N ILE A 215 -3.15 13.57 15.85
CA ILE A 215 -4.13 12.61 15.36
C ILE A 215 -5.50 12.82 16.01
N ARG A 216 -6.55 12.47 15.28
CA ARG A 216 -7.94 12.41 15.75
C ARG A 216 -8.49 11.03 15.55
N ALA A 217 -8.92 10.36 16.61
CA ALA A 217 -9.35 8.98 16.60
C ALA A 217 -10.85 8.88 16.90
N PHE A 218 -11.60 8.25 16.00
CA PHE A 218 -13.00 7.92 16.19
C PHE A 218 -13.25 6.45 15.92
N GLY A 219 -13.87 5.75 16.87
CA GLY A 219 -14.20 4.34 16.77
C GLY A 219 -15.18 3.89 17.84
N ARG A 220 -15.91 2.80 17.57
CA ARG A 220 -16.93 2.26 18.49
C ARG A 220 -16.35 1.69 19.79
N GLY A 221 -15.15 1.10 19.72
CA GLY A 221 -14.48 0.49 20.88
C GLY A 221 -13.52 1.50 21.52
N ALA A 222 -13.76 1.86 22.79
CA ALA A 222 -12.88 2.76 23.54
C ALA A 222 -11.46 2.20 23.66
N GLU A 223 -11.32 0.89 23.93
CA GLU A 223 -10.02 0.24 24.09
C GLU A 223 -9.09 0.43 22.89
N ASN A 224 -9.56 0.15 21.68
CA ASN A 224 -8.76 0.31 20.45
C ASN A 224 -8.50 1.78 20.14
N ARG A 225 -9.46 2.66 20.38
CA ARG A 225 -9.30 4.11 20.18
C ARG A 225 -8.24 4.65 21.12
N ASP A 226 -8.31 4.32 22.39
CA ASP A 226 -7.38 4.81 23.42
C ASP A 226 -5.98 4.18 23.21
N ALA A 227 -5.90 2.93 22.73
CA ALA A 227 -4.63 2.32 22.33
C ALA A 227 -3.98 3.05 21.14
N LEU A 228 -4.76 3.48 20.15
CA LEU A 228 -4.26 4.28 19.02
C LEU A 228 -3.76 5.64 19.49
N CYS A 229 -4.50 6.32 20.37
CA CYS A 229 -4.07 7.59 20.99
C CYS A 229 -2.74 7.42 21.73
N ARG A 230 -2.62 6.43 22.61
CA ARG A 230 -1.34 6.13 23.27
C ARG A 230 -0.18 5.86 22.32
N SER A 231 -0.45 5.15 21.22
CA SER A 231 0.57 4.91 20.20
C SER A 231 1.04 6.21 19.54
N ALA A 232 0.14 7.14 19.28
CA ALA A 232 0.47 8.46 18.74
C ALA A 232 1.26 9.31 19.72
N GLU A 233 0.86 9.32 21.01
CA GLU A 233 1.59 10.01 22.09
C GLU A 233 3.02 9.49 22.24
N ASN A 234 3.23 8.16 22.11
CA ASN A 234 4.56 7.54 22.12
C ASN A 234 5.43 7.97 20.92
N LEU A 235 4.81 8.42 19.82
CA LEU A 235 5.49 9.02 18.67
C LEU A 235 5.68 10.55 18.82
N GLY A 236 5.28 11.13 19.96
CA GLY A 236 5.36 12.56 20.21
C GLY A 236 4.25 13.39 19.57
N LEU A 237 3.16 12.76 19.13
CA LEU A 237 2.03 13.42 18.48
C LEU A 237 0.94 13.75 19.53
N ALA A 238 0.24 14.87 19.34
CA ALA A 238 -1.01 15.12 20.06
C ALA A 238 -2.06 14.11 19.61
N ALA A 239 -2.88 13.60 20.55
CA ALA A 239 -3.90 12.61 20.24
C ALA A 239 -5.26 13.02 20.84
N ILE A 240 -6.29 13.05 20.00
CA ILE A 240 -7.65 13.45 20.35
C ILE A 240 -8.61 12.29 20.12
N ALA A 241 -9.25 11.81 21.17
CA ALA A 241 -10.38 10.91 21.08
C ALA A 241 -11.64 11.70 20.71
N SER A 242 -11.99 11.76 19.43
CA SER A 242 -13.13 12.54 18.92
C SER A 242 -14.47 11.92 19.36
N LYS A 243 -15.45 12.76 19.64
CA LYS A 243 -16.80 12.34 20.06
C LYS A 243 -17.65 11.91 18.87
N THR A 244 -17.43 12.53 17.72
CA THR A 244 -18.15 12.22 16.46
C THR A 244 -17.17 12.00 15.31
N ALA A 245 -17.64 11.29 14.27
CA ALA A 245 -16.87 11.10 13.06
C ALA A 245 -16.60 12.44 12.35
N GLN A 246 -17.57 13.35 12.37
CA GLN A 246 -17.44 14.67 11.78
C GLN A 246 -16.34 15.50 12.48
N GLU A 247 -16.31 15.54 13.80
CA GLU A 247 -15.23 16.20 14.56
C GLU A 247 -13.85 15.65 14.19
N ALA A 248 -13.74 14.33 13.99
CA ALA A 248 -12.48 13.73 13.65
C ALA A 248 -11.99 14.18 12.25
N VAL A 249 -12.86 14.15 11.23
CA VAL A 249 -12.45 14.41 9.84
C VAL A 249 -12.41 15.91 9.48
N GLN A 250 -13.15 16.74 10.21
CA GLN A 250 -13.19 18.16 9.95
C GLN A 250 -11.83 18.81 10.16
N ASN A 251 -11.32 19.54 9.15
CA ASN A 251 -9.99 20.17 9.15
C ASN A 251 -8.79 19.18 9.22
N ALA A 252 -8.98 17.87 9.06
CA ALA A 252 -7.89 16.93 8.91
C ALA A 252 -7.26 17.03 7.50
N ASP A 253 -5.93 16.86 7.43
CA ASP A 253 -5.16 16.79 6.18
C ASP A 253 -5.25 15.41 5.54
N LEU A 254 -5.12 14.40 6.41
CA LEU A 254 -5.17 12.98 6.05
C LEU A 254 -6.35 12.33 6.77
N VAL A 255 -7.13 11.53 6.07
CA VAL A 255 -8.21 10.74 6.66
C VAL A 255 -8.03 9.28 6.29
N ILE A 256 -7.99 8.42 7.28
CA ILE A 256 -7.85 6.98 7.12
C ILE A 256 -9.13 6.32 7.62
N THR A 257 -9.85 5.63 6.72
CA THR A 257 -11.01 4.84 7.13
C THR A 257 -10.72 3.36 7.07
N SER A 258 -10.98 2.67 8.17
CA SER A 258 -10.74 1.24 8.36
C SER A 258 -11.81 0.60 9.25
N VAL A 259 -13.06 0.85 8.90
CA VAL A 259 -14.21 0.35 9.64
C VAL A 259 -14.44 -1.13 9.32
N SER A 260 -14.74 -1.93 10.33
CA SER A 260 -15.09 -3.34 10.12
C SER A 260 -16.36 -3.47 9.30
N LEU A 261 -16.26 -4.16 8.17
CA LEU A 261 -17.40 -4.43 7.29
C LEU A 261 -18.38 -5.37 7.95
N SER A 262 -19.65 -5.05 7.88
CA SER A 262 -20.75 -5.93 8.29
C SER A 262 -22.01 -5.62 7.48
N PRO A 263 -22.94 -6.55 7.32
CA PRO A 263 -24.22 -6.28 6.65
C PRO A 263 -25.05 -5.17 7.30
N ALA A 264 -24.83 -4.92 8.59
CA ALA A 264 -25.52 -3.88 9.36
C ALA A 264 -24.86 -2.50 9.24
N LEU A 265 -23.69 -2.39 8.61
CA LEU A 265 -23.00 -1.10 8.44
C LEU A 265 -23.79 -0.22 7.48
N LYS A 266 -24.28 0.90 8.02
CA LYS A 266 -24.86 1.98 7.21
C LYS A 266 -23.82 3.08 7.02
N PRO A 267 -23.80 3.78 5.88
CA PRO A 267 -22.99 4.97 5.69
C PRO A 267 -23.25 6.01 6.79
N PHE A 268 -22.18 6.69 7.23
CA PHE A 268 -22.25 7.73 8.25
C PHE A 268 -21.19 8.82 8.06
N LEU A 269 -20.35 8.73 7.03
CA LEU A 269 -19.35 9.73 6.67
C LEU A 269 -19.80 10.53 5.45
N ASP A 270 -19.66 11.84 5.52
CA ASP A 270 -19.97 12.76 4.43
C ASP A 270 -18.69 13.45 3.94
N ALA A 271 -18.35 13.27 2.67
CA ALA A 271 -17.14 13.87 2.09
C ALA A 271 -17.18 15.41 2.08
N ARG A 272 -18.35 16.01 2.21
CA ARG A 272 -18.53 17.48 2.32
C ARG A 272 -17.99 18.06 3.62
N TRP A 273 -17.73 17.23 4.65
CA TRP A 273 -17.09 17.64 5.90
C TRP A 273 -15.58 17.87 5.75
N LEU A 274 -14.99 17.32 4.69
CA LEU A 274 -13.55 17.42 4.44
C LEU A 274 -13.18 18.85 4.05
N LYS A 275 -12.06 19.34 4.56
CA LYS A 275 -11.49 20.61 4.12
C LYS A 275 -10.96 20.53 2.69
N PRO A 276 -10.83 21.64 1.97
CA PRO A 276 -10.02 21.70 0.75
C PRO A 276 -8.60 21.19 1.04
N GLY A 277 -8.01 20.43 0.12
CA GLY A 277 -6.68 19.85 0.25
C GLY A 277 -6.61 18.53 1.00
N ALA A 278 -7.70 18.01 1.56
CA ALA A 278 -7.69 16.73 2.27
C ALA A 278 -7.37 15.55 1.32
N PHE A 279 -6.60 14.60 1.83
CA PHE A 279 -6.43 13.27 1.23
C PHE A 279 -7.13 12.22 2.09
N VAL A 280 -7.84 11.30 1.45
CA VAL A 280 -8.55 10.20 2.12
C VAL A 280 -8.08 8.86 1.58
N THR A 281 -7.71 7.92 2.47
CA THR A 281 -7.54 6.52 2.09
C THR A 281 -8.62 5.66 2.74
N MET A 282 -9.32 4.87 1.91
CA MET A 282 -10.49 4.08 2.28
C MET A 282 -10.17 2.59 2.15
N THR A 283 -9.81 1.95 3.27
CA THR A 283 -9.46 0.52 3.32
C THR A 283 -10.66 -0.38 3.53
N ASP A 284 -11.84 0.20 3.65
CA ASP A 284 -13.12 -0.39 3.98
C ASP A 284 -14.12 -0.34 2.82
N LEU A 285 -13.61 -0.36 1.58
CA LEU A 285 -14.40 -0.35 0.34
C LEU A 285 -15.33 0.88 0.20
N ALA A 286 -14.98 2.00 0.83
CA ALA A 286 -15.82 3.20 0.96
C ALA A 286 -17.19 2.95 1.61
N ALA A 287 -17.40 1.81 2.25
CA ALA A 287 -18.69 1.41 2.81
C ALA A 287 -19.26 2.39 3.87
N PRO A 288 -18.44 3.07 4.71
CA PRO A 288 -18.96 4.06 5.65
C PRO A 288 -19.33 5.42 5.03
N TRP A 289 -19.02 5.67 3.76
CA TRP A 289 -19.23 6.95 3.11
C TRP A 289 -20.58 7.03 2.39
N PHE A 290 -21.25 8.18 2.48
CA PHE A 290 -22.44 8.45 1.68
C PHE A 290 -22.05 8.56 0.20
N ALA A 291 -22.64 7.73 -0.66
CA ALA A 291 -22.33 7.68 -2.08
C ALA A 291 -22.59 9.02 -2.80
N GLU A 292 -23.62 9.74 -2.38
CA GLU A 292 -24.01 11.06 -2.89
C GLU A 292 -23.00 12.16 -2.51
N SER A 293 -22.11 11.93 -1.57
CA SER A 293 -21.06 12.89 -1.20
C SER A 293 -19.75 12.66 -1.97
N MET A 294 -19.56 11.51 -2.60
CA MET A 294 -18.30 11.16 -3.29
C MET A 294 -17.92 12.13 -4.45
N PRO A 295 -18.85 12.78 -5.16
CA PRO A 295 -18.49 13.79 -6.17
C PRO A 295 -17.77 15.02 -5.65
N VAL A 296 -17.62 15.18 -4.33
CA VAL A 296 -16.80 16.24 -3.71
C VAL A 296 -15.28 16.04 -3.95
N PHE A 297 -14.86 14.80 -4.20
CA PHE A 297 -13.48 14.54 -4.54
C PHE A 297 -13.15 14.97 -5.97
N ASP A 298 -12.10 15.77 -6.10
CA ASP A 298 -11.56 16.19 -7.40
C ASP A 298 -10.85 15.05 -8.12
N ARG A 299 -10.36 14.05 -7.34
CA ARG A 299 -9.64 12.90 -7.86
C ARG A 299 -9.84 11.68 -6.99
N ILE A 300 -10.32 10.59 -7.60
CA ILE A 300 -10.42 9.28 -6.96
C ILE A 300 -9.55 8.28 -7.71
N ILE A 301 -8.59 7.69 -7.00
CA ILE A 301 -7.72 6.61 -7.48
C ILE A 301 -8.16 5.31 -6.81
N ILE A 302 -8.22 4.23 -7.58
CA ILE A 302 -8.46 2.88 -7.06
C ILE A 302 -7.18 2.03 -7.15
N ASP A 303 -7.16 0.87 -6.53
CA ASP A 303 -5.96 0.01 -6.57
C ASP A 303 -5.73 -0.65 -7.94
N ASP A 304 -6.79 -1.13 -8.60
CA ASP A 304 -6.68 -1.88 -9.85
C ASP A 304 -7.99 -1.80 -10.65
N ARG A 305 -7.94 -1.20 -11.83
CA ARG A 305 -9.10 -1.09 -12.74
C ARG A 305 -9.55 -2.44 -13.31
N GLU A 306 -8.62 -3.34 -13.60
CA GLU A 306 -8.93 -4.67 -14.14
C GLU A 306 -9.67 -5.50 -13.10
N GLN A 307 -9.21 -5.48 -11.85
CA GLN A 307 -9.91 -6.12 -10.73
C GLN A 307 -11.30 -5.49 -10.51
N GLU A 308 -11.40 -4.16 -10.53
CA GLU A 308 -12.65 -3.45 -10.29
C GLU A 308 -13.69 -3.76 -11.37
N ALA A 309 -13.30 -3.87 -12.64
CA ALA A 309 -14.18 -4.18 -13.76
C ALA A 309 -14.85 -5.56 -13.64
N GLN A 310 -14.28 -6.48 -12.87
CA GLN A 310 -14.82 -7.81 -12.62
C GLN A 310 -15.80 -7.86 -11.43
N MET A 311 -15.95 -6.76 -10.71
CA MET A 311 -16.78 -6.73 -9.50
C MET A 311 -18.24 -6.37 -9.82
N GLN A 312 -19.18 -7.14 -9.26
CA GLN A 312 -20.62 -6.86 -9.40
C GLN A 312 -21.02 -5.51 -8.80
N LYS A 313 -20.38 -5.13 -7.69
CA LYS A 313 -20.64 -3.86 -7.01
C LYS A 313 -19.37 -3.01 -7.06
N PRO A 314 -19.39 -1.86 -7.75
CA PRO A 314 -18.26 -0.96 -7.80
C PRO A 314 -17.99 -0.29 -6.44
N LEU A 315 -16.73 0.10 -6.20
CA LEU A 315 -16.31 0.85 -5.01
C LEU A 315 -16.99 2.23 -4.95
N VAL A 316 -17.05 2.88 -6.10
CA VAL A 316 -17.74 4.15 -6.33
C VAL A 316 -18.30 4.13 -7.73
N ARG A 317 -19.11 5.14 -8.09
CA ARG A 317 -19.56 5.31 -9.49
C ARG A 317 -18.34 5.36 -10.41
N PRO A 318 -18.33 4.59 -11.52
CA PRO A 318 -17.16 4.48 -12.41
C PRO A 318 -16.71 5.81 -13.03
N ASP A 319 -17.64 6.74 -13.25
CA ASP A 319 -17.37 8.08 -13.79
C ASP A 319 -16.55 8.97 -12.84
N LEU A 320 -16.50 8.65 -11.56
CA LEU A 320 -15.70 9.36 -10.57
C LEU A 320 -14.24 8.86 -10.49
N VAL A 321 -13.93 7.69 -11.09
CA VAL A 321 -12.60 7.08 -11.01
C VAL A 321 -11.65 7.73 -12.00
N SER A 322 -10.67 8.47 -11.50
CA SER A 322 -9.64 9.13 -12.31
C SER A 322 -8.58 8.17 -12.84
N GLY A 323 -8.30 7.09 -12.14
CA GLY A 323 -7.31 6.10 -12.54
C GLY A 323 -7.05 5.04 -11.48
N ASP A 324 -5.98 4.27 -11.67
CA ASP A 324 -5.53 3.28 -10.69
C ASP A 324 -4.11 3.56 -10.16
N LEU A 325 -3.72 2.80 -9.14
CA LEU A 325 -2.44 2.99 -8.46
C LEU A 325 -1.25 2.69 -9.39
N THR A 326 -1.39 1.73 -10.32
CA THR A 326 -0.34 1.40 -11.29
C THR A 326 -0.09 2.59 -12.23
N ALA A 327 -1.14 3.16 -12.80
CA ALA A 327 -1.05 4.35 -13.66
C ALA A 327 -0.50 5.57 -12.91
N LEU A 328 -0.90 5.75 -11.64
CA LEU A 328 -0.39 6.84 -10.79
C LEU A 328 1.11 6.70 -10.49
N VAL A 329 1.60 5.49 -10.20
CA VAL A 329 3.01 5.22 -9.89
C VAL A 329 3.90 5.34 -11.12
N ASN A 330 3.36 5.00 -12.31
CA ASN A 330 4.06 5.13 -13.60
C ASN A 330 3.90 6.52 -14.24
N GLU A 331 3.29 7.49 -13.53
CA GLU A 331 3.10 8.86 -14.00
C GLU A 331 2.28 8.98 -15.30
N GLU A 332 1.48 7.94 -15.60
CA GLU A 332 0.54 7.92 -16.74
C GLU A 332 -0.68 8.81 -16.47
N ILE A 333 -0.95 9.07 -15.21
CA ILE A 333 -1.95 10.02 -14.73
C ILE A 333 -1.32 10.95 -13.70
N THR A 334 -1.77 12.18 -13.69
CA THR A 334 -1.29 13.19 -12.73
C THR A 334 -1.80 12.88 -11.32
N GLY A 335 -0.94 12.99 -10.32
CA GLY A 335 -1.30 12.99 -8.91
C GLY A 335 -2.07 14.27 -8.53
N ARG A 336 -1.85 14.79 -7.33
CA ARG A 336 -2.40 16.08 -6.90
C ARG A 336 -1.88 17.21 -7.78
N SER A 337 -2.75 18.05 -8.30
CA SER A 337 -2.41 19.19 -9.17
C SER A 337 -2.40 20.51 -8.41
N THR A 338 -3.28 20.66 -7.40
CA THR A 338 -3.35 21.89 -6.58
C THR A 338 -3.44 21.55 -5.09
N ALA A 339 -3.02 22.49 -4.24
CA ALA A 339 -3.07 22.30 -2.79
C ALA A 339 -4.50 22.16 -2.24
N THR A 340 -5.52 22.61 -2.99
CA THR A 340 -6.92 22.61 -2.57
C THR A 340 -7.72 21.40 -3.03
N GLU A 341 -7.21 20.59 -3.98
CA GLU A 341 -7.88 19.35 -4.41
C GLU A 341 -8.17 18.42 -3.24
N ARG A 342 -9.40 17.89 -3.17
CA ARG A 342 -9.74 16.75 -2.32
C ARG A 342 -9.47 15.48 -3.11
N THR A 343 -8.61 14.62 -2.60
CA THR A 343 -8.18 13.41 -3.29
C THR A 343 -8.51 12.18 -2.46
N ALA A 344 -8.80 11.06 -3.12
CA ALA A 344 -9.09 9.80 -2.45
C ALA A 344 -8.34 8.64 -3.09
N PHE A 345 -7.96 7.68 -2.25
CA PHE A 345 -7.50 6.35 -2.64
C PHE A 345 -8.43 5.31 -2.03
N ILE A 346 -9.09 4.52 -2.86
CA ILE A 346 -10.05 3.50 -2.44
C ILE A 346 -9.60 2.16 -2.99
N PHE A 347 -9.56 1.13 -2.16
CA PHE A 347 -9.05 -0.14 -2.63
C PHE A 347 -9.68 -1.39 -2.00
N ARG A 348 -9.66 -2.47 -2.78
CA ARG A 348 -10.07 -3.82 -2.37
C ARG A 348 -8.90 -4.63 -1.81
N GLY A 349 -7.70 -4.15 -2.02
CA GLY A 349 -6.45 -4.84 -1.73
C GLY A 349 -5.89 -5.57 -2.95
N LEU A 350 -4.62 -5.36 -3.21
CA LEU A 350 -3.89 -5.85 -4.36
C LEU A 350 -2.94 -6.99 -3.93
N ALA A 351 -2.95 -8.12 -4.64
CA ALA A 351 -2.08 -9.26 -4.37
C ALA A 351 -0.59 -8.91 -4.46
N LEU A 352 -0.24 -7.95 -5.33
CA LEU A 352 1.12 -7.42 -5.45
C LEU A 352 1.64 -6.80 -4.14
N GLY A 353 0.75 -6.19 -3.35
CA GLY A 353 1.13 -5.69 -2.02
C GLY A 353 1.51 -6.83 -1.08
N ASP A 354 0.79 -7.96 -1.12
CA ASP A 354 1.11 -9.14 -0.33
C ASP A 354 2.47 -9.72 -0.75
N LEU A 355 2.72 -9.85 -2.06
CA LEU A 355 4.00 -10.29 -2.63
C LEU A 355 5.14 -9.35 -2.21
N ALA A 356 4.99 -8.04 -2.38
CA ALA A 356 6.02 -7.05 -2.06
C ALA A 356 6.49 -7.17 -0.60
N ILE A 357 5.55 -7.22 0.33
CA ILE A 357 5.87 -7.22 1.76
C ILE A 357 6.36 -8.59 2.24
N ALA A 358 5.78 -9.67 1.74
CA ALA A 358 6.23 -11.01 2.10
C ALA A 358 7.64 -11.29 1.57
N ALA A 359 7.95 -10.88 0.33
CA ALA A 359 9.28 -10.99 -0.25
C ALA A 359 10.31 -10.13 0.50
N LEU A 360 9.98 -8.87 0.82
CA LEU A 360 10.84 -7.97 1.58
C LEU A 360 11.17 -8.56 2.97
N ALA A 361 10.16 -9.05 3.68
CA ALA A 361 10.33 -9.67 5.00
C ALA A 361 11.18 -10.95 4.92
N PHE A 362 10.96 -11.80 3.92
CA PHE A 362 11.75 -13.01 3.67
C PHE A 362 13.21 -12.66 3.41
N GLN A 363 13.50 -11.68 2.57
CA GLN A 363 14.84 -11.23 2.25
C GLN A 363 15.59 -10.71 3.49
N HIS A 364 14.93 -9.87 4.31
CA HIS A 364 15.51 -9.40 5.58
C HIS A 364 15.80 -10.56 6.53
N ALA A 365 14.83 -11.49 6.70
CA ALA A 365 15.00 -12.63 7.57
C ALA A 365 16.13 -13.57 7.11
N CYS A 366 16.32 -13.75 5.80
CA CYS A 366 17.44 -14.51 5.24
C CYS A 366 18.78 -13.83 5.50
N ALA A 367 18.87 -12.51 5.26
CA ALA A 367 20.10 -11.74 5.45
C ALA A 367 20.61 -11.80 6.90
N ASP A 368 19.68 -11.83 7.85
CA ASP A 368 19.98 -11.85 9.29
C ASP A 368 19.96 -13.27 9.88
N GLY A 369 19.79 -14.32 9.07
CA GLY A 369 19.69 -15.71 9.52
C GLY A 369 18.49 -16.01 10.42
N GLN A 370 17.44 -15.17 10.38
CA GLN A 370 16.27 -15.27 11.25
C GLN A 370 15.22 -16.23 10.69
N GLY A 371 14.34 -16.73 11.57
CA GLY A 371 13.28 -17.68 11.25
C GLY A 371 13.63 -19.13 11.54
N THR A 372 12.61 -19.96 11.69
CA THR A 372 12.77 -21.40 11.92
C THR A 372 12.80 -22.12 10.58
N LEU A 373 13.85 -22.91 10.34
CA LEU A 373 13.94 -23.79 9.18
C LEU A 373 13.25 -25.11 9.50
N VAL A 374 12.40 -25.57 8.61
CA VAL A 374 11.64 -26.81 8.71
C VAL A 374 11.87 -27.62 7.43
N ASP A 375 12.16 -28.90 7.57
CA ASP A 375 12.26 -29.82 6.42
C ASP A 375 10.87 -30.08 5.84
N LEU A 376 10.78 -30.12 4.50
CA LEU A 376 9.55 -30.41 3.76
C LEU A 376 9.37 -31.90 3.57
#